data_cc8c5e4ea239d49e2986f2f492f827a8
#
_entry.id   cc8c5e4ea239d49e2986f2f492f827a8
#
_cell.length_a   1.000
_cell.length_b   1.000
_cell.length_c   1.000
_cell.angle_alpha   90.00
_cell.angle_beta   90.00
_cell.angle_gamma   90.00
#
_symmetry.space_group_name_H-M   'P 1'
#
loop_
_entity.id
_entity.type
_entity.pdbx_description
1 polymer ?
#
loop_
_entity_poly.entity_id
_entity_poly.type
_entity_poly.pdbx_seq_one_letter_code
_entity_poly.pdbx_strand_id
1 'polypeptide(L)'
;MNLAMRLREGTKQAHTAAENTAFMKCFLKGIVEREPFRKLLADLYFVYLSLETAMDEHQTHPVVSKLYFPELKRLSKLEADLAYYYGEQWRDQITPSPKGVEYVERIQTVAQEHPALLIAHAYVRYMGDLSGGQSLRNIARSAMDLPADQGTGLHEFDAFPTVEARRAFKMAYRDALNTVAVDDATAQAIVDEANLAFQMNRDVVHELEPEVRAAIGDHVFDLITRQDKPGSTDRAPGSSSVELVAAET
;
A
#
# COMPACT_ATOMS: atom_id res chain seq x y z
N MET A 1 -4.56 16.95 19.68
CA MET A 1 -3.60 16.29 18.74
C MET A 1 -4.18 16.45 17.36
N ASN A 2 -3.40 16.88 16.36
CA ASN A 2 -3.90 17.06 14.99
C ASN A 2 -4.12 15.72 14.27
N LEU A 3 -4.88 15.70 13.17
CA LEU A 3 -5.32 14.46 12.50
C LEU A 3 -4.15 13.65 11.95
N ALA A 4 -3.13 14.30 11.37
CA ALA A 4 -1.95 13.59 10.86
C ALA A 4 -1.20 12.83 11.96
N MET A 5 -1.09 13.42 13.14
CA MET A 5 -0.45 12.76 14.30
C MET A 5 -1.34 11.64 14.87
N ARG A 6 -2.68 11.85 14.94
CA ARG A 6 -3.62 10.78 15.36
C ARG A 6 -3.52 9.56 14.44
N LEU A 7 -3.53 9.76 13.14
CA LEU A 7 -3.38 8.69 12.15
C LEU A 7 -2.05 7.97 12.34
N ARG A 8 -0.94 8.71 12.38
CA ARG A 8 0.39 8.11 12.52
C ARG A 8 0.52 7.26 13.77
N GLU A 9 0.16 7.81 14.93
CA GLU A 9 0.31 7.09 16.21
C GLU A 9 -0.75 5.99 16.36
N GLY A 10 -1.99 6.25 15.92
CA GLY A 10 -3.09 5.29 16.03
C GLY A 10 -2.98 4.10 15.09
N THR A 11 -2.22 4.19 14.00
CA THR A 11 -2.03 3.09 13.04
C THR A 11 -0.66 2.39 13.16
N LYS A 12 0.18 2.80 14.10
CA LYS A 12 1.56 2.28 14.22
C LYS A 12 1.61 0.75 14.35
N GLN A 13 0.75 0.18 15.20
CA GLN A 13 0.70 -1.28 15.40
C GLN A 13 0.20 -2.02 14.14
N ALA A 14 -0.83 -1.48 13.49
CA ALA A 14 -1.38 -2.06 12.27
C ALA A 14 -0.36 -2.02 11.12
N HIS A 15 0.40 -0.94 11.02
CA HIS A 15 1.49 -0.80 10.06
C HIS A 15 2.60 -1.85 10.31
N THR A 16 3.07 -1.99 11.56
CA THR A 16 4.05 -3.01 11.93
C THR A 16 3.55 -4.43 11.63
N ALA A 17 2.27 -4.70 11.90
CA ALA A 17 1.66 -5.99 11.58
C ALA A 17 1.61 -6.25 10.06
N ALA A 18 1.36 -5.22 9.24
CA ALA A 18 1.38 -5.35 7.78
C ALA A 18 2.78 -5.69 7.24
N GLU A 19 3.85 -5.09 7.79
CA GLU A 19 5.23 -5.41 7.44
C GLU A 19 5.65 -6.83 7.89
N ASN A 20 4.97 -7.40 8.86
CA ASN A 20 5.26 -8.73 9.41
C ASN A 20 4.41 -9.87 8.83
N THR A 21 3.62 -9.63 7.79
CA THR A 21 3.00 -10.73 7.03
C THR A 21 4.07 -11.63 6.42
N ALA A 22 3.77 -12.92 6.24
CA ALA A 22 4.74 -13.85 5.66
C ALA A 22 5.16 -13.43 4.25
N PHE A 23 4.21 -12.99 3.44
CA PHE A 23 4.48 -12.43 2.12
C PHE A 23 5.49 -11.28 2.18
N MET A 24 5.25 -10.27 3.03
CA MET A 24 6.13 -9.10 3.14
C MET A 24 7.52 -9.47 3.68
N LYS A 25 7.61 -10.43 4.61
CA LYS A 25 8.90 -10.94 5.11
C LYS A 25 9.71 -11.59 3.99
N CYS A 26 9.07 -12.43 3.15
CA CYS A 26 9.70 -13.01 1.96
C CYS A 26 10.11 -11.92 0.97
N PHE A 27 9.19 -10.99 0.68
CA PHE A 27 9.43 -9.89 -0.24
C PHE A 27 10.65 -9.05 0.17
N LEU A 28 10.71 -8.62 1.43
CA LEU A 28 11.81 -7.80 1.97
C LEU A 28 13.16 -8.53 2.02
N LYS A 29 13.16 -9.86 1.89
CA LYS A 29 14.36 -10.69 1.75
C LYS A 29 14.76 -10.92 0.28
N GLY A 30 14.07 -10.28 -0.66
CA GLY A 30 14.32 -10.46 -2.09
C GLY A 30 13.74 -11.75 -2.67
N ILE A 31 12.87 -12.41 -1.92
CA ILE A 31 12.15 -13.60 -2.39
C ILE A 31 10.80 -13.13 -2.91
N VAL A 32 10.76 -12.84 -4.20
CA VAL A 32 9.58 -12.32 -4.89
C VAL A 32 9.33 -13.22 -6.10
N GLU A 33 8.26 -13.98 -6.03
CA GLU A 33 7.83 -14.85 -7.12
C GLU A 33 6.83 -14.12 -8.02
N ARG A 34 6.98 -14.35 -9.34
CA ARG A 34 6.19 -13.62 -10.35
C ARG A 34 4.69 -13.87 -10.22
N GLU A 35 4.29 -15.11 -9.93
CA GLU A 35 2.87 -15.48 -9.85
C GLU A 35 2.15 -14.82 -8.67
N PRO A 36 2.59 -14.96 -7.41
CA PRO A 36 1.93 -14.27 -6.31
C PRO A 36 2.06 -12.74 -6.43
N PHE A 37 3.14 -12.21 -7.01
CA PHE A 37 3.29 -10.77 -7.19
C PHE A 37 2.27 -10.19 -8.19
N ARG A 38 2.08 -10.81 -9.37
CA ARG A 38 1.08 -10.33 -10.33
C ARG A 38 -0.35 -10.45 -9.83
N LYS A 39 -0.66 -11.46 -9.00
CA LYS A 39 -1.97 -11.59 -8.34
C LYS A 39 -2.20 -10.49 -7.32
N LEU A 40 -1.17 -10.13 -6.54
CA LEU A 40 -1.24 -8.95 -5.68
C LEU A 40 -1.56 -7.68 -6.47
N LEU A 41 -0.89 -7.47 -7.62
CA LEU A 41 -1.19 -6.31 -8.48
C LEU A 41 -2.63 -6.33 -9.02
N ALA A 42 -3.17 -7.52 -9.31
CA ALA A 42 -4.55 -7.68 -9.75
C ALA A 42 -5.55 -7.27 -8.63
N ASP A 43 -5.35 -7.73 -7.40
CA ASP A 43 -6.19 -7.29 -6.27
C ASP A 43 -6.07 -5.78 -6.03
N LEU A 44 -4.85 -5.26 -6.06
CA LEU A 44 -4.62 -3.83 -5.88
C LEU A 44 -5.25 -2.99 -6.99
N TYR A 45 -5.35 -3.50 -8.22
CA TYR A 45 -6.07 -2.82 -9.30
C TYR A 45 -7.54 -2.59 -8.92
N PHE A 46 -8.24 -3.60 -8.43
CA PHE A 46 -9.64 -3.46 -8.03
C PHE A 46 -9.80 -2.53 -6.81
N VAL A 47 -8.89 -2.60 -5.85
CA VAL A 47 -8.88 -1.70 -4.68
C VAL A 47 -8.67 -0.25 -5.13
N TYR A 48 -7.68 0.01 -5.99
CA TYR A 48 -7.42 1.37 -6.50
C TYR A 48 -8.52 1.86 -7.43
N LEU A 49 -9.09 1.00 -8.26
CA LEU A 49 -10.25 1.35 -9.09
C LEU A 49 -11.42 1.84 -8.23
N SER A 50 -11.75 1.11 -7.18
CA SER A 50 -12.81 1.51 -6.25
C SER A 50 -12.48 2.79 -5.49
N LEU A 51 -11.25 2.90 -4.95
CA LEU A 51 -10.82 4.07 -4.18
C LEU A 51 -10.77 5.33 -5.06
N GLU A 52 -10.15 5.27 -6.23
CA GLU A 52 -10.00 6.44 -7.12
C GLU A 52 -11.33 6.89 -7.67
N THR A 53 -12.25 5.96 -8.02
CA THR A 53 -13.62 6.28 -8.39
C THR A 53 -14.34 6.99 -7.26
N ALA A 54 -14.31 6.45 -6.05
CA ALA A 54 -14.95 7.06 -4.88
C ALA A 54 -14.36 8.45 -4.55
N MET A 55 -13.05 8.61 -4.64
CA MET A 55 -12.40 9.92 -4.43
C MET A 55 -12.80 10.95 -5.50
N ASP A 56 -12.95 10.53 -6.76
CA ASP A 56 -13.41 11.39 -7.86
C ASP A 56 -14.85 11.84 -7.67
N GLU A 57 -15.73 10.91 -7.29
CA GLU A 57 -17.15 11.22 -7.02
C GLU A 57 -17.32 12.19 -5.84
N HIS A 58 -16.45 12.09 -4.85
CA HIS A 58 -16.49 12.92 -3.63
C HIS A 58 -15.45 14.06 -3.61
N GLN A 59 -14.85 14.43 -4.75
CA GLN A 59 -13.80 15.45 -4.82
C GLN A 59 -14.20 16.83 -4.29
N THR A 60 -15.51 17.13 -4.20
CA THR A 60 -16.04 18.36 -3.64
C THR A 60 -16.49 18.24 -2.16
N HIS A 61 -16.45 17.04 -1.58
CA HIS A 61 -16.78 16.82 -0.18
C HIS A 61 -15.80 17.57 0.74
N PRO A 62 -16.25 18.27 1.81
CA PRO A 62 -15.40 19.15 2.63
C PRO A 62 -14.13 18.51 3.20
N VAL A 63 -14.19 17.20 3.50
CA VAL A 63 -13.06 16.42 4.03
C VAL A 63 -12.23 15.83 2.88
N VAL A 64 -12.88 15.16 1.92
CA VAL A 64 -12.19 14.44 0.83
C VAL A 64 -11.39 15.40 -0.05
N SER A 65 -11.96 16.58 -0.37
CA SER A 65 -11.32 17.61 -1.18
C SER A 65 -9.94 18.04 -0.69
N LYS A 66 -9.70 17.95 0.63
CA LYS A 66 -8.40 18.31 1.24
C LYS A 66 -7.30 17.30 0.92
N LEU A 67 -7.67 16.07 0.63
CA LEU A 67 -6.78 14.94 0.37
C LEU A 67 -6.90 14.42 -1.07
N TYR A 68 -7.63 15.12 -1.92
CA TYR A 68 -7.76 14.78 -3.32
C TYR A 68 -6.56 15.32 -4.12
N PHE A 69 -5.61 14.45 -4.41
CA PHE A 69 -4.39 14.74 -5.17
C PHE A 69 -4.32 13.83 -6.40
N PRO A 70 -4.69 14.33 -7.60
CA PRO A 70 -4.66 13.53 -8.83
C PRO A 70 -3.29 12.90 -9.14
N GLU A 71 -2.20 13.53 -8.66
CA GLU A 71 -0.83 13.06 -8.83
C GLU A 71 -0.54 11.74 -8.10
N LEU A 72 -1.38 11.37 -7.13
CA LEU A 72 -1.26 10.11 -6.39
C LEU A 72 -1.94 8.93 -7.10
N LYS A 73 -2.78 9.16 -8.10
CA LYS A 73 -3.51 8.10 -8.78
C LYS A 73 -2.59 7.03 -9.33
N ARG A 74 -2.97 5.76 -9.08
CA ARG A 74 -2.16 4.57 -9.42
C ARG A 74 -2.78 3.71 -10.52
N LEU A 75 -4.04 3.94 -10.86
CA LEU A 75 -4.80 3.05 -11.75
C LEU A 75 -4.10 2.85 -13.09
N SER A 76 -3.68 3.94 -13.76
CA SER A 76 -3.00 3.85 -15.07
C SER A 76 -1.67 3.10 -15.00
N LYS A 77 -0.95 3.22 -13.87
CA LYS A 77 0.31 2.49 -13.65
C LYS A 77 0.07 1.00 -13.40
N LEU A 78 -0.97 0.66 -12.64
CA LEU A 78 -1.39 -0.73 -12.45
C LEU A 78 -1.87 -1.37 -13.74
N GLU A 79 -2.60 -0.64 -14.59
CA GLU A 79 -3.01 -1.13 -15.92
C GLU A 79 -1.80 -1.48 -16.80
N ALA A 80 -0.76 -0.65 -16.79
CA ALA A 80 0.48 -0.93 -17.51
C ALA A 80 1.22 -2.14 -16.93
N ASP A 81 1.29 -2.26 -15.60
CA ASP A 81 1.90 -3.41 -14.93
C ASP A 81 1.14 -4.71 -15.25
N LEU A 82 -0.20 -4.68 -15.19
CA LEU A 82 -1.03 -5.84 -15.51
C LEU A 82 -0.91 -6.25 -16.98
N ALA A 83 -0.85 -5.29 -17.91
CA ALA A 83 -0.59 -5.58 -19.32
C ALA A 83 0.78 -6.26 -19.52
N TYR A 84 1.81 -5.86 -18.76
CA TYR A 84 3.13 -6.50 -18.78
C TYR A 84 3.09 -7.95 -18.27
N TYR A 85 2.34 -8.22 -17.16
CA TYR A 85 2.32 -9.54 -16.53
C TYR A 85 1.35 -10.53 -17.18
N TYR A 86 0.21 -10.06 -17.69
CA TYR A 86 -0.88 -10.89 -18.22
C TYR A 86 -1.07 -10.74 -19.75
N GLY A 87 -0.41 -9.75 -20.40
CA GLY A 87 -0.60 -9.44 -21.80
C GLY A 87 -1.76 -8.45 -22.05
N GLU A 88 -2.01 -8.14 -23.32
CA GLU A 88 -3.01 -7.11 -23.72
C GLU A 88 -4.44 -7.40 -23.23
N GLN A 89 -4.79 -8.68 -23.12
CA GLN A 89 -6.12 -9.12 -22.68
C GLN A 89 -6.18 -9.38 -21.16
N TRP A 90 -5.37 -8.69 -20.39
CA TRP A 90 -5.27 -8.90 -18.94
C TRP A 90 -6.60 -8.74 -18.19
N ARG A 91 -7.49 -7.87 -18.68
CA ARG A 91 -8.79 -7.64 -18.04
C ARG A 91 -9.68 -8.88 -18.00
N ASP A 92 -9.56 -9.76 -18.99
CA ASP A 92 -10.31 -11.02 -19.08
C ASP A 92 -9.70 -12.14 -18.20
N GLN A 93 -8.48 -11.92 -17.68
CA GLN A 93 -7.71 -12.92 -16.94
C GLN A 93 -7.65 -12.67 -15.44
N ILE A 94 -8.07 -11.50 -14.98
CA ILE A 94 -8.02 -11.16 -13.56
C ILE A 94 -9.42 -11.05 -12.95
N THR A 95 -9.52 -11.52 -11.73
CA THR A 95 -10.67 -11.29 -10.83
C THR A 95 -10.12 -10.97 -9.45
N PRO A 96 -10.82 -10.15 -8.65
CA PRO A 96 -10.37 -9.92 -7.29
C PRO A 96 -10.46 -11.20 -6.48
N SER A 97 -9.53 -11.39 -5.56
CA SER A 97 -9.59 -12.46 -4.57
C SER A 97 -10.79 -12.25 -3.60
N PRO A 98 -11.22 -13.25 -2.84
CA PRO A 98 -12.27 -13.06 -1.83
C PRO A 98 -11.99 -11.88 -0.89
N LYS A 99 -10.74 -11.70 -0.43
CA LYS A 99 -10.36 -10.56 0.43
C LYS A 99 -10.22 -9.26 -0.36
N GLY A 100 -9.87 -9.32 -1.62
CA GLY A 100 -9.95 -8.19 -2.55
C GLY A 100 -11.38 -7.68 -2.72
N VAL A 101 -12.35 -8.59 -2.88
CA VAL A 101 -13.80 -8.24 -2.93
C VAL A 101 -14.25 -7.56 -1.64
N GLU A 102 -13.96 -8.14 -0.46
CA GLU A 102 -14.32 -7.53 0.83
C GLU A 102 -13.76 -6.11 0.96
N TYR A 103 -12.53 -5.87 0.49
CA TYR A 103 -11.91 -4.54 0.55
C TYR A 103 -12.60 -3.55 -0.39
N VAL A 104 -12.90 -3.96 -1.62
CA VAL A 104 -13.65 -3.14 -2.59
C VAL A 104 -15.03 -2.78 -2.03
N GLU A 105 -15.78 -3.74 -1.50
CA GLU A 105 -17.10 -3.52 -0.90
C GLU A 105 -17.04 -2.55 0.29
N ARG A 106 -15.98 -2.64 1.12
CA ARG A 106 -15.79 -1.68 2.22
C ARG A 106 -15.60 -0.26 1.72
N ILE A 107 -14.74 -0.06 0.71
CA ILE A 107 -14.53 1.28 0.13
C ILE A 107 -15.86 1.83 -0.44
N GLN A 108 -16.65 1.00 -1.12
CA GLN A 108 -17.95 1.40 -1.67
C GLN A 108 -18.95 1.76 -0.56
N THR A 109 -19.01 0.96 0.50
CA THR A 109 -19.85 1.25 1.67
C THR A 109 -19.47 2.58 2.32
N VAL A 110 -18.16 2.81 2.53
CA VAL A 110 -17.65 4.06 3.08
C VAL A 110 -18.00 5.25 2.18
N ALA A 111 -17.86 5.11 0.86
CA ALA A 111 -18.21 6.16 -0.08
C ALA A 111 -19.69 6.57 0.02
N GLN A 112 -20.58 5.60 0.19
CA GLN A 112 -22.03 5.83 0.25
C GLN A 112 -22.49 6.38 1.59
N GLU A 113 -21.98 5.82 2.69
CA GLU A 113 -22.51 6.10 4.03
C GLU A 113 -21.72 7.18 4.78
N HIS A 114 -20.41 7.20 4.64
CA HIS A 114 -19.50 8.06 5.41
C HIS A 114 -18.30 8.55 4.57
N PRO A 115 -18.50 9.37 3.52
CA PRO A 115 -17.43 9.74 2.57
C PRO A 115 -16.19 10.35 3.23
N ALA A 116 -16.33 10.99 4.40
CA ALA A 116 -15.19 11.52 5.15
C ALA A 116 -14.14 10.43 5.49
N LEU A 117 -14.56 9.17 5.64
CA LEU A 117 -13.65 8.06 5.97
C LEU A 117 -12.82 7.57 4.76
N LEU A 118 -13.14 7.99 3.52
CA LEU A 118 -12.33 7.68 2.34
C LEU A 118 -10.87 8.12 2.50
N ILE A 119 -10.64 9.21 3.25
CA ILE A 119 -9.27 9.69 3.49
C ILE A 119 -8.42 8.71 4.29
N ALA A 120 -9.02 7.80 5.05
CA ALA A 120 -8.31 6.74 5.75
C ALA A 120 -7.71 5.73 4.78
N HIS A 121 -8.50 5.26 3.80
CA HIS A 121 -8.03 4.37 2.73
C HIS A 121 -6.97 5.06 1.85
N ALA A 122 -7.21 6.33 1.47
CA ALA A 122 -6.24 7.13 0.72
C ALA A 122 -4.92 7.28 1.48
N TYR A 123 -4.96 7.57 2.79
CA TYR A 123 -3.78 7.65 3.64
C TYR A 123 -2.99 6.34 3.66
N VAL A 124 -3.66 5.22 3.92
CA VAL A 124 -3.02 3.91 4.04
C VAL A 124 -2.37 3.50 2.71
N ARG A 125 -3.09 3.65 1.58
CA ARG A 125 -2.59 3.25 0.27
C ARG A 125 -1.52 4.20 -0.26
N TYR A 126 -1.84 5.48 -0.47
CA TYR A 126 -0.91 6.40 -1.12
C TYR A 126 0.33 6.70 -0.29
N MET A 127 0.19 6.86 1.04
CA MET A 127 1.37 7.13 1.86
C MET A 127 2.23 5.88 2.04
N GLY A 128 1.65 4.69 2.01
CA GLY A 128 2.38 3.43 1.97
C GLY A 128 3.23 3.32 0.70
N ASP A 129 2.61 3.49 -0.47
CA ASP A 129 3.30 3.38 -1.76
C ASP A 129 4.36 4.48 -1.95
N LEU A 130 4.06 5.71 -1.55
CA LEU A 130 5.00 6.84 -1.65
C LEU A 130 6.20 6.70 -0.68
N SER A 131 6.01 6.05 0.47
CA SER A 131 7.05 5.89 1.49
C SER A 131 7.90 4.63 1.31
N GLY A 132 7.26 3.49 1.12
CA GLY A 132 7.91 2.17 1.00
C GLY A 132 8.17 1.74 -0.45
N GLY A 133 7.39 2.26 -1.40
CA GLY A 133 7.34 1.76 -2.76
C GLY A 133 8.67 1.75 -3.50
N GLN A 134 9.56 2.72 -3.25
CA GLN A 134 10.87 2.73 -3.91
C GLN A 134 11.74 1.52 -3.54
N SER A 135 11.72 1.13 -2.26
CA SER A 135 12.43 -0.08 -1.81
C SER A 135 11.78 -1.34 -2.39
N LEU A 136 10.45 -1.41 -2.36
CA LEU A 136 9.70 -2.54 -2.92
C LEU A 136 9.93 -2.68 -4.42
N ARG A 137 9.92 -1.56 -5.16
CA ARG A 137 10.25 -1.53 -6.58
C ARG A 137 11.62 -2.14 -6.87
N ASN A 138 12.65 -1.68 -6.15
CA ASN A 138 14.01 -2.12 -6.37
C ASN A 138 14.18 -3.61 -6.06
N ILE A 139 13.54 -4.08 -4.99
CA ILE A 139 13.53 -5.50 -4.62
C ILE A 139 12.84 -6.34 -5.71
N ALA A 140 11.64 -5.94 -6.14
CA ALA A 140 10.91 -6.66 -7.18
C ALA A 140 11.70 -6.73 -8.50
N ARG A 141 12.27 -5.60 -8.93
CA ARG A 141 13.11 -5.55 -10.14
C ARG A 141 14.30 -6.48 -10.07
N SER A 142 15.03 -6.44 -8.95
CA SER A 142 16.21 -7.28 -8.77
C SER A 142 15.85 -8.76 -8.67
N ALA A 143 14.78 -9.11 -7.95
CA ALA A 143 14.39 -10.49 -7.71
C ALA A 143 13.83 -11.17 -8.96
N MET A 144 13.12 -10.44 -9.82
CA MET A 144 12.48 -10.98 -11.02
C MET A 144 13.19 -10.59 -12.34
N ASP A 145 14.37 -9.95 -12.26
CA ASP A 145 15.13 -9.46 -13.42
C ASP A 145 14.26 -8.64 -14.40
N LEU A 146 13.50 -7.66 -13.85
CA LEU A 146 12.54 -6.87 -14.62
C LEU A 146 13.23 -5.77 -15.44
N PRO A 147 12.68 -5.43 -16.63
CA PRO A 147 13.10 -4.26 -17.39
C PRO A 147 12.98 -2.97 -16.56
N ALA A 148 13.78 -1.98 -16.92
CA ALA A 148 13.89 -0.73 -16.16
C ALA A 148 12.59 0.09 -16.08
N ASP A 149 11.66 -0.11 -17.01
CA ASP A 149 10.45 0.68 -17.23
C ASP A 149 9.14 -0.12 -17.17
N GLN A 150 9.18 -1.41 -16.76
CA GLN A 150 8.01 -2.29 -16.77
C GLN A 150 7.85 -3.08 -15.46
N GLY A 151 6.60 -3.41 -15.14
CA GLY A 151 6.24 -4.36 -14.08
C GLY A 151 6.31 -3.83 -12.65
N THR A 152 6.62 -2.55 -12.45
CA THR A 152 6.70 -1.90 -11.12
C THR A 152 6.15 -0.49 -11.10
N GLY A 153 5.35 -0.11 -12.09
CA GLY A 153 4.76 1.22 -12.26
C GLY A 153 3.92 1.66 -11.07
N LEU A 154 3.25 0.72 -10.37
CA LEU A 154 2.53 0.99 -9.12
C LEU A 154 3.35 1.86 -8.16
N HIS A 155 4.65 1.61 -8.05
CA HIS A 155 5.55 2.31 -7.12
C HIS A 155 6.25 3.53 -7.74
N GLU A 156 5.87 3.93 -8.96
CA GLU A 156 6.48 5.04 -9.68
C GLU A 156 5.55 6.25 -9.72
N PHE A 157 6.03 7.35 -9.16
CA PHE A 157 5.29 8.62 -9.09
C PHE A 157 5.99 9.65 -9.98
N ASP A 158 5.48 9.85 -11.18
CA ASP A 158 6.07 10.76 -12.18
C ASP A 158 6.13 12.21 -11.67
N ALA A 159 5.14 12.63 -10.88
CA ALA A 159 5.13 13.96 -10.26
C ALA A 159 6.18 14.12 -9.15
N PHE A 160 6.71 13.03 -8.61
CA PHE A 160 7.65 13.05 -7.49
C PHE A 160 8.89 12.18 -7.78
N PRO A 161 9.69 12.51 -8.82
CA PRO A 161 10.76 11.63 -9.31
C PRO A 161 11.93 11.53 -8.33
N THR A 162 12.17 12.55 -7.49
CA THR A 162 13.31 12.58 -6.55
C THR A 162 12.89 12.28 -5.12
N VAL A 163 13.86 11.92 -4.28
CA VAL A 163 13.63 11.71 -2.83
C VAL A 163 13.14 13.00 -2.17
N GLU A 164 13.70 14.15 -2.56
CA GLU A 164 13.35 15.47 -2.05
C GLU A 164 11.91 15.83 -2.42
N ALA A 165 11.50 15.61 -3.68
CA ALA A 165 10.13 15.86 -4.14
C ALA A 165 9.12 14.99 -3.37
N ARG A 166 9.40 13.69 -3.19
CA ARG A 166 8.56 12.79 -2.39
C ARG A 166 8.49 13.22 -0.93
N ARG A 167 9.61 13.66 -0.34
CA ARG A 167 9.64 14.16 1.04
C ARG A 167 8.81 15.43 1.18
N ALA A 168 8.97 16.39 0.27
CA ALA A 168 8.21 17.64 0.26
C ALA A 168 6.70 17.35 0.13
N PHE A 169 6.31 16.46 -0.79
CA PHE A 169 4.91 16.10 -0.95
C PHE A 169 4.34 15.41 0.29
N LYS A 170 5.07 14.50 0.93
CA LYS A 170 4.62 13.88 2.19
C LYS A 170 4.42 14.89 3.31
N MET A 171 5.19 15.97 3.35
CA MET A 171 4.97 17.07 4.29
C MET A 171 3.68 17.82 3.93
N ALA A 172 3.51 18.20 2.66
CA ALA A 172 2.30 18.86 2.19
C ALA A 172 1.03 18.03 2.43
N TYR A 173 1.08 16.72 2.24
CA TYR A 173 -0.02 15.81 2.53
C TYR A 173 -0.39 15.80 4.03
N ARG A 174 0.61 15.80 4.92
CA ARG A 174 0.38 15.90 6.38
C ARG A 174 -0.21 17.24 6.76
N ASP A 175 0.27 18.31 6.14
CA ASP A 175 -0.28 19.65 6.37
C ASP A 175 -1.74 19.73 5.90
N ALA A 176 -2.07 19.14 4.75
CA ALA A 176 -3.43 19.01 4.25
C ALA A 176 -4.33 18.23 5.22
N LEU A 177 -3.87 17.09 5.76
CA LEU A 177 -4.57 16.35 6.82
C LEU A 177 -4.89 17.22 8.03
N ASN A 178 -3.98 18.13 8.39
CA ASN A 178 -4.17 19.01 9.54
C ASN A 178 -5.16 20.17 9.28
N THR A 179 -5.52 20.41 8.02
CA THR A 179 -6.57 21.37 7.64
C THR A 179 -7.97 20.76 7.63
N VAL A 180 -8.08 19.45 7.79
CA VAL A 180 -9.37 18.75 7.84
C VAL A 180 -10.11 19.14 9.12
N ALA A 181 -11.23 19.85 8.96
CA ALA A 181 -12.07 20.28 10.06
C ALA A 181 -13.12 19.22 10.37
N VAL A 182 -12.85 18.39 11.36
CA VAL A 182 -13.76 17.35 11.88
C VAL A 182 -13.76 17.37 13.41
N ASP A 183 -14.83 16.88 14.01
CA ASP A 183 -14.89 16.68 15.46
C ASP A 183 -14.04 15.48 15.92
N ASP A 184 -13.89 15.34 17.23
CA ASP A 184 -13.07 14.26 17.80
C ASP A 184 -13.62 12.87 17.51
N ALA A 185 -14.94 12.70 17.39
CA ALA A 185 -15.57 11.41 17.07
C ALA A 185 -15.25 11.01 15.62
N THR A 186 -15.40 11.92 14.68
CA THR A 186 -15.06 11.71 13.27
C THR A 186 -13.56 11.48 13.10
N ALA A 187 -12.70 12.23 13.80
CA ALA A 187 -11.27 12.04 13.77
C ALA A 187 -10.87 10.63 14.28
N GLN A 188 -11.53 10.12 15.32
CA GLN A 188 -11.33 8.76 15.81
C GLN A 188 -11.83 7.74 14.80
N ALA A 189 -13.02 7.94 14.22
CA ALA A 189 -13.55 7.04 13.18
C ALA A 189 -12.60 6.92 11.97
N ILE A 190 -11.94 8.02 11.55
CA ILE A 190 -10.92 7.99 10.49
C ILE A 190 -9.71 7.14 10.90
N VAL A 191 -9.26 7.20 12.15
CA VAL A 191 -8.16 6.35 12.66
C VAL A 191 -8.57 4.88 12.70
N ASP A 192 -9.77 4.60 13.18
CA ASP A 192 -10.31 3.22 13.25
C ASP A 192 -10.46 2.63 11.84
N GLU A 193 -10.96 3.41 10.89
CA GLU A 193 -11.05 3.03 9.50
C GLU A 193 -9.67 2.79 8.85
N ALA A 194 -8.67 3.59 9.19
CA ALA A 194 -7.30 3.38 8.73
C ALA A 194 -6.71 2.06 9.25
N ASN A 195 -7.00 1.70 10.51
CA ASN A 195 -6.62 0.40 11.05
C ASN A 195 -7.33 -0.76 10.33
N LEU A 196 -8.63 -0.59 10.01
CA LEU A 196 -9.36 -1.57 9.21
C LEU A 196 -8.77 -1.68 7.80
N ALA A 197 -8.41 -0.58 7.15
CA ALA A 197 -7.75 -0.59 5.84
C ALA A 197 -6.41 -1.34 5.87
N PHE A 198 -5.61 -1.17 6.93
CA PHE A 198 -4.38 -1.97 7.13
C PHE A 198 -4.69 -3.46 7.30
N GLN A 199 -5.73 -3.79 8.06
CA GLN A 199 -6.16 -5.19 8.21
C GLN A 199 -6.57 -5.79 6.86
N MET A 200 -7.39 -5.10 6.07
CA MET A 200 -7.82 -5.57 4.76
C MET A 200 -6.66 -5.75 3.79
N ASN A 201 -5.68 -4.85 3.79
CA ASN A 201 -4.44 -5.07 3.03
C ASN A 201 -3.71 -6.34 3.46
N ARG A 202 -3.62 -6.60 4.75
CA ARG A 202 -3.01 -7.84 5.28
C ARG A 202 -3.78 -9.06 4.83
N ASP A 203 -5.10 -9.02 4.88
CA ASP A 203 -5.95 -10.15 4.52
C ASP A 203 -5.79 -10.51 3.03
N VAL A 204 -5.73 -9.51 2.14
CA VAL A 204 -5.39 -9.71 0.72
C VAL A 204 -4.02 -10.38 0.55
N VAL A 205 -3.01 -9.91 1.27
CA VAL A 205 -1.65 -10.46 1.19
C VAL A 205 -1.58 -11.88 1.78
N HIS A 206 -2.35 -12.18 2.83
CA HIS A 206 -2.42 -13.51 3.44
C HIS A 206 -2.97 -14.57 2.48
N GLU A 207 -3.88 -14.23 1.59
CA GLU A 207 -4.40 -15.15 0.57
C GLU A 207 -3.31 -15.65 -0.39
N LEU A 208 -2.21 -14.91 -0.54
CA LEU A 208 -1.07 -15.26 -1.41
C LEU A 208 -0.01 -16.12 -0.70
N GLU A 209 -0.06 -16.26 0.62
CA GLU A 209 0.95 -17.01 1.38
C GLU A 209 1.09 -18.49 0.98
N PRO A 210 -0.01 -19.22 0.70
CA PRO A 210 0.11 -20.60 0.22
C PRO A 210 0.90 -20.74 -1.08
N GLU A 211 0.77 -19.77 -1.98
CA GLU A 211 1.50 -19.77 -3.26
C GLU A 211 2.97 -19.43 -3.07
N VAL A 212 3.27 -18.46 -2.20
CA VAL A 212 4.66 -18.15 -1.84
C VAL A 212 5.30 -19.37 -1.19
N ARG A 213 4.62 -20.02 -0.23
CA ARG A 213 5.09 -21.25 0.42
C ARG A 213 5.34 -22.37 -0.59
N ALA A 214 4.43 -22.58 -1.54
CA ALA A 214 4.59 -23.59 -2.58
C ALA A 214 5.78 -23.31 -3.51
N ALA A 215 6.03 -22.02 -3.80
CA ALA A 215 7.13 -21.63 -4.69
C ALA A 215 8.51 -21.79 -4.05
N ILE A 216 8.67 -21.48 -2.76
CA ILE A 216 9.98 -21.49 -2.08
C ILE A 216 10.20 -22.71 -1.17
N GLY A 217 9.17 -23.51 -0.92
CA GLY A 217 9.19 -24.70 -0.05
C GLY A 217 9.02 -24.39 1.43
N ASP A 218 8.43 -25.33 2.17
CA ASP A 218 8.06 -25.16 3.58
C ASP A 218 9.22 -24.74 4.48
N HIS A 219 10.38 -25.38 4.31
CA HIS A 219 11.54 -25.12 5.16
C HIS A 219 12.03 -23.66 5.04
N VAL A 220 12.16 -23.14 3.83
CA VAL A 220 12.61 -21.77 3.58
C VAL A 220 11.55 -20.77 4.06
N PHE A 221 10.28 -21.04 3.77
CA PHE A 221 9.17 -20.20 4.22
C PHE A 221 9.15 -20.10 5.75
N ASP A 222 9.18 -21.22 6.48
CA ASP A 222 9.14 -21.23 7.94
C ASP A 222 10.37 -20.55 8.57
N LEU A 223 11.56 -20.73 7.95
CA LEU A 223 12.78 -20.05 8.42
C LEU A 223 12.67 -18.53 8.36
N ILE A 224 12.08 -17.99 7.28
CA ILE A 224 11.94 -16.53 7.06
C ILE A 224 10.83 -15.94 7.91
N THR A 225 9.73 -16.67 8.10
CA THR A 225 8.49 -16.11 8.64
C THR A 225 8.33 -16.28 10.14
N ARG A 226 9.09 -17.17 10.78
CA ARG A 226 8.93 -17.57 12.19
C ARG A 226 9.10 -16.46 13.22
N GLN A 227 9.77 -15.36 12.89
CA GLN A 227 10.04 -14.26 13.83
C GLN A 227 9.52 -12.94 13.27
N ASP A 228 8.82 -12.19 14.11
CA ASP A 228 8.44 -10.82 13.81
C ASP A 228 9.62 -9.87 14.02
N LYS A 229 9.65 -8.79 13.23
CA LYS A 229 10.65 -7.74 13.31
C LYS A 229 10.01 -6.44 13.79
N PRO A 230 10.78 -5.57 14.46
CA PRO A 230 10.32 -4.21 14.73
C PRO A 230 9.93 -3.51 13.43
N GLY A 231 8.76 -2.85 13.41
CA GLY A 231 8.27 -2.13 12.25
C GLY A 231 9.16 -0.94 11.87
N SER A 232 9.09 -0.52 10.62
CA SER A 232 9.84 0.65 10.12
C SER A 232 9.47 1.93 10.85
N THR A 233 8.24 2.03 11.37
CA THR A 233 7.76 3.14 12.20
C THR A 233 8.27 3.12 13.64
N ASP A 234 8.83 2.00 14.11
CA ASP A 234 9.41 1.87 15.46
C ASP A 234 10.87 2.33 15.52
N ARG A 235 11.49 2.57 14.37
CA ARG A 235 12.88 2.98 14.28
C ARG A 235 13.03 4.47 14.61
N ALA A 236 14.12 4.82 15.30
CA ALA A 236 14.46 6.22 15.56
C ALA A 236 14.65 7.00 14.24
N PRO A 237 14.28 8.31 14.20
CA PRO A 237 14.52 9.14 13.04
C PRO A 237 16.02 9.16 12.70
N GLY A 238 16.41 8.61 11.54
CA GLY A 238 17.79 8.59 11.05
C GLY A 238 18.38 7.20 10.76
N SER A 239 17.76 6.10 11.19
CA SER A 239 18.19 4.77 10.76
C SER A 239 17.66 4.48 9.36
N SER A 240 18.53 4.52 8.36
CA SER A 240 18.16 4.16 6.98
C SER A 240 18.08 2.65 6.83
N SER A 241 17.10 2.17 6.06
CA SER A 241 16.92 0.76 5.71
C SER A 241 18.07 0.15 4.89
N VAL A 242 19.08 0.95 4.57
CA VAL A 242 20.25 0.56 3.75
C VAL A 242 21.33 -0.16 4.57
N GLU A 243 21.37 0.01 5.90
CA GLU A 243 22.39 -0.62 6.73
C GLU A 243 22.18 -2.12 7.03
N LEU A 244 21.03 -2.68 6.67
CA LEU A 244 20.74 -4.11 6.96
C LEU A 244 21.31 -5.10 5.93
N VAL A 245 21.79 -4.61 4.77
CA VAL A 245 22.42 -5.47 3.75
C VAL A 245 23.94 -5.54 3.91
N ALA A 246 24.55 -4.59 4.63
CA ALA A 246 26.01 -4.50 4.78
C ALA A 246 26.57 -5.18 6.04
N ALA A 247 25.75 -5.73 6.92
CA ALA A 247 26.19 -6.31 8.20
C ALA A 247 26.21 -7.85 8.23
N GLU A 248 25.96 -8.52 7.07
CA GLU A 248 26.03 -9.99 6.93
C GLU A 248 26.95 -10.44 5.79
N THR A 249 28.07 -9.73 5.57
CA THR A 249 29.18 -10.27 4.75
C THR A 249 30.38 -10.59 5.62
#